data_850e123ff1471a033a395e5a0bf9af01
#
_entry.id   850e123ff1471a033a395e5a0bf9af01
#
_cell.length_a   1.000
_cell.length_b   1.000
_cell.length_c   1.000
_cell.angle_alpha   90.00
_cell.angle_beta   90.00
_cell.angle_gamma   90.00
#
_symmetry.space_group_name_H-M   'P 1'
#
loop_
_entity.id
_entity.type
_entity.pdbx_description
1 polymer ?
#
loop_
_entity_poly.entity_id
_entity_poly.type
_entity_poly.pdbx_seq_one_letter_code
_entity_poly.pdbx_strand_id
1 'polypeptide(L)'
;MEQVNAALPWHSGVRVVQSHSSVLAVYKPCGVRSHPNHPCGNSACQSLLEVPYDFEKEAYKVGEKYIYLLNRLDSPTSGLMLLSTDFETAQEVRALFKAHRVQKIYHAIVKGFFPEKPLVWRDCLDVQHKVAYVRTRRTKDRGMWAKTKVRLLKIIRLRNEILSLIELQPLTGRTHQLRVQCAARGFPILGDKTYGDFGWNKRLKAERLYLHAGKVFFSFGSITFEAEYPSGWGFENARSNAVCDKCKNKSQ
;
A
#
# COMPACT_ATOMS: atom_id res chain seq x y z
N MET A 1 -12.45 -19.84 -16.17
CA MET A 1 -11.63 -18.84 -15.47
C MET A 1 -11.40 -19.16 -13.99
N GLU A 2 -12.37 -19.69 -13.25
CA GLU A 2 -12.17 -20.15 -11.86
C GLU A 2 -11.06 -21.22 -11.72
N GLN A 3 -10.91 -22.10 -12.70
CA GLN A 3 -9.87 -23.15 -12.68
C GLN A 3 -8.42 -22.64 -12.80
N VAL A 4 -8.17 -21.47 -13.40
CA VAL A 4 -6.82 -20.90 -13.50
C VAL A 4 -6.36 -20.30 -12.16
N ASN A 5 -7.28 -19.79 -11.35
CA ASN A 5 -6.97 -19.12 -10.10
C ASN A 5 -6.56 -20.07 -8.97
N ALA A 6 -7.08 -21.31 -8.96
CA ALA A 6 -6.78 -22.31 -7.93
C ALA A 6 -5.46 -23.08 -8.18
N ALA A 7 -4.94 -23.06 -9.41
CA ALA A 7 -3.79 -23.86 -9.83
C ALA A 7 -2.46 -23.10 -9.82
N LEU A 8 -2.47 -21.76 -9.53
CA LEU A 8 -1.22 -21.00 -9.50
C LEU A 8 -0.48 -21.21 -8.18
N PRO A 9 0.85 -21.38 -8.21
CA PRO A 9 1.66 -21.60 -7.02
C PRO A 9 1.86 -20.30 -6.22
N TRP A 10 0.78 -19.84 -5.60
CA TRP A 10 0.78 -18.66 -4.74
C TRP A 10 1.60 -18.89 -3.47
N HIS A 11 2.32 -17.87 -3.04
CA HIS A 11 2.85 -17.85 -1.68
C HIS A 11 1.70 -18.02 -0.66
N SER A 12 1.93 -18.78 0.40
CA SER A 12 0.90 -19.28 1.34
C SER A 12 -0.05 -18.24 1.93
N GLY A 13 0.35 -16.99 2.00
CA GLY A 13 -0.50 -15.90 2.51
C GLY A 13 -1.22 -15.10 1.43
N VAL A 14 -0.94 -15.33 0.15
CA VAL A 14 -1.57 -14.63 -0.98
C VAL A 14 -2.94 -15.23 -1.25
N ARG A 15 -3.91 -14.38 -1.58
CA ARG A 15 -5.28 -14.80 -1.92
C ARG A 15 -5.77 -14.02 -3.13
N VAL A 16 -6.43 -14.70 -4.06
CA VAL A 16 -7.19 -14.04 -5.12
C VAL A 16 -8.46 -13.45 -4.49
N VAL A 17 -8.64 -12.15 -4.62
CA VAL A 17 -9.78 -11.40 -4.07
C VAL A 17 -10.88 -11.31 -5.10
N GLN A 18 -10.51 -11.02 -6.34
CA GLN A 18 -11.44 -10.82 -7.45
C GLN A 18 -10.73 -11.10 -8.76
N SER A 19 -11.48 -11.61 -9.73
CA SER A 19 -11.04 -11.71 -11.13
C SER A 19 -12.12 -11.16 -12.04
N HIS A 20 -11.71 -10.40 -13.05
CA HIS A 20 -12.60 -9.91 -14.10
C HIS A 20 -11.85 -9.89 -15.43
N SER A 21 -12.35 -10.61 -16.43
CA SER A 21 -11.63 -10.85 -17.69
C SER A 21 -10.22 -11.40 -17.40
N SER A 22 -9.18 -10.77 -17.91
CA SER A 22 -7.78 -11.15 -17.67
C SER A 22 -7.13 -10.46 -16.45
N VAL A 23 -7.86 -9.60 -15.72
CA VAL A 23 -7.34 -8.87 -14.55
C VAL A 23 -7.65 -9.63 -13.26
N LEU A 24 -6.64 -9.83 -12.44
CA LEU A 24 -6.73 -10.43 -11.12
C LEU A 24 -6.39 -9.40 -10.05
N ALA A 25 -7.25 -9.20 -9.06
CA ALA A 25 -6.90 -8.54 -7.81
C ALA A 25 -6.52 -9.59 -6.78
N VAL A 26 -5.32 -9.46 -6.22
CA VAL A 26 -4.82 -10.37 -5.19
C VAL A 26 -4.50 -9.62 -3.91
N TYR A 27 -4.74 -10.24 -2.78
CA TYR A 27 -4.23 -9.78 -1.49
C TYR A 27 -2.78 -10.21 -1.33
N LYS A 28 -1.88 -9.25 -1.13
CA LYS A 28 -0.49 -9.46 -0.77
C LYS A 28 -0.32 -9.25 0.74
N PRO A 29 0.13 -10.25 1.51
CA PRO A 29 0.45 -10.05 2.92
C PRO A 29 1.69 -9.18 3.12
N CYS A 30 1.84 -8.65 4.34
CA CYS A 30 3.04 -7.97 4.78
C CYS A 30 4.24 -8.93 4.75
N GLY A 31 5.41 -8.47 4.31
CA GLY A 31 6.63 -9.26 4.22
C GLY A 31 6.85 -9.94 2.88
N VAL A 32 5.78 -10.24 2.15
CA VAL A 32 5.86 -10.83 0.81
C VAL A 32 6.25 -9.77 -0.22
N ARG A 33 7.16 -10.11 -1.12
CA ARG A 33 7.60 -9.21 -2.20
C ARG A 33 6.63 -9.25 -3.37
N SER A 34 6.51 -8.15 -4.09
CA SER A 34 5.74 -8.10 -5.35
C SER A 34 6.41 -8.91 -6.46
N HIS A 35 7.73 -9.02 -6.44
CA HIS A 35 8.57 -9.85 -7.33
C HIS A 35 9.93 -10.10 -6.65
N PRO A 36 10.72 -11.08 -7.11
CA PRO A 36 12.09 -11.28 -6.63
C PRO A 36 12.97 -10.05 -6.85
N ASN A 37 13.98 -9.83 -6.02
CA ASN A 37 14.94 -8.72 -6.21
C ASN A 37 16.04 -9.05 -7.24
N HIS A 38 16.31 -10.35 -7.45
CA HIS A 38 17.30 -10.88 -8.36
C HIS A 38 16.74 -12.11 -9.05
N PRO A 39 17.25 -12.51 -10.22
CA PRO A 39 16.96 -13.82 -10.77
C PRO A 39 17.31 -14.86 -9.71
N CYS A 40 16.29 -15.46 -9.11
CA CYS A 40 16.48 -16.49 -8.10
C CYS A 40 16.66 -17.83 -8.82
N GLY A 41 17.77 -18.52 -8.57
CA GLY A 41 17.78 -19.98 -8.65
C GLY A 41 16.74 -20.55 -7.66
N ASN A 42 16.61 -21.85 -7.61
CA ASN A 42 15.59 -22.65 -6.88
C ASN A 42 15.36 -22.35 -5.37
N SER A 43 15.87 -21.27 -4.81
CA SER A 43 15.59 -20.89 -3.42
C SER A 43 14.35 -20.03 -3.34
N ALA A 44 13.42 -20.45 -2.50
CA ALA A 44 12.12 -19.85 -2.20
C ALA A 44 12.20 -18.32 -2.06
N CYS A 45 12.00 -17.60 -3.15
CA CYS A 45 11.83 -16.16 -3.11
C CYS A 45 10.47 -15.88 -2.47
N GLN A 46 10.46 -15.20 -1.32
CA GLN A 46 9.24 -14.73 -0.66
C GLN A 46 8.54 -13.67 -1.52
N SER A 47 8.04 -14.07 -2.68
CA SER A 47 7.31 -13.23 -3.62
C SER A 47 5.91 -13.80 -3.89
N LEU A 48 5.06 -13.08 -4.60
CA LEU A 48 3.65 -13.44 -4.81
C LEU A 48 3.45 -14.86 -5.33
N LEU A 49 4.27 -15.28 -6.27
CA LEU A 49 4.26 -16.61 -6.86
C LEU A 49 5.63 -17.27 -6.67
N GLU A 50 5.62 -18.57 -6.38
CA GLU A 50 6.83 -19.39 -6.17
C GLU A 50 7.33 -19.99 -7.49
N VAL A 51 7.48 -19.14 -8.51
CA VAL A 51 7.92 -19.50 -9.86
C VAL A 51 8.92 -18.47 -10.39
N PRO A 52 9.66 -18.77 -11.47
CA PRO A 52 10.57 -17.84 -12.12
C PRO A 52 9.91 -16.51 -12.50
N TYR A 53 10.67 -15.43 -12.41
CA TYR A 53 10.22 -14.08 -12.76
C TYR A 53 11.06 -13.52 -13.90
N ASP A 54 10.40 -13.08 -14.95
CA ASP A 54 10.98 -12.40 -16.10
C ASP A 54 10.99 -10.89 -15.83
N PHE A 55 12.18 -10.32 -15.65
CA PHE A 55 12.36 -8.89 -15.32
C PHE A 55 12.10 -7.97 -16.51
N GLU A 56 12.28 -8.43 -17.73
CA GLU A 56 12.02 -7.63 -18.94
C GLU A 56 10.53 -7.51 -19.20
N LYS A 57 9.79 -8.61 -19.04
CA LYS A 57 8.33 -8.65 -19.19
C LYS A 57 7.59 -8.13 -17.95
N GLU A 58 8.29 -7.98 -16.83
CA GLU A 58 7.68 -7.75 -15.50
C GLU A 58 6.56 -8.77 -15.21
N ALA A 59 6.87 -10.07 -15.36
CA ALA A 59 5.91 -11.14 -15.29
C ALA A 59 6.47 -12.40 -14.64
N TYR A 60 5.62 -13.17 -13.97
CA TYR A 60 5.91 -14.51 -13.51
C TYR A 60 5.71 -15.52 -14.65
N LYS A 61 6.63 -16.44 -14.82
CA LYS A 61 6.53 -17.52 -15.83
C LYS A 61 5.93 -18.77 -15.19
N VAL A 62 4.75 -19.18 -15.66
CA VAL A 62 4.02 -20.38 -15.19
C VAL A 62 3.83 -21.32 -16.36
N GLY A 63 4.74 -22.30 -16.50
CA GLY A 63 4.80 -23.12 -17.70
C GLY A 63 5.09 -22.26 -18.93
N GLU A 64 4.25 -22.36 -19.95
CA GLU A 64 4.34 -21.55 -21.17
C GLU A 64 3.60 -20.19 -21.07
N LYS A 65 2.94 -19.90 -19.94
CA LYS A 65 2.15 -18.70 -19.74
C LYS A 65 2.87 -17.70 -18.85
N TYR A 66 2.45 -16.43 -18.93
CA TYR A 66 2.96 -15.35 -18.12
C TYR A 66 1.83 -14.71 -17.29
N ILE A 67 2.16 -14.34 -16.05
CA ILE A 67 1.30 -13.55 -15.17
C ILE A 67 1.99 -12.19 -14.96
N TYR A 68 1.45 -11.16 -15.57
CA TYR A 68 2.02 -9.82 -15.63
C TYR A 68 1.68 -9.02 -14.38
N LEU A 69 2.66 -8.34 -13.77
CA LEU A 69 2.40 -7.37 -12.71
C LEU A 69 1.85 -6.07 -13.32
N LEU A 70 0.75 -5.57 -12.80
CA LEU A 70 0.17 -4.28 -13.20
C LEU A 70 0.61 -3.13 -12.29
N ASN A 71 0.85 -3.42 -11.02
CA ASN A 71 1.42 -2.51 -10.03
C ASN A 71 2.30 -3.26 -9.03
N ARG A 72 2.95 -2.51 -8.14
CA ARG A 72 3.81 -3.06 -7.09
C ARG A 72 3.47 -2.42 -5.74
N LEU A 73 3.65 -3.19 -4.68
CA LEU A 73 3.66 -2.71 -3.29
C LEU A 73 5.04 -3.00 -2.69
N ASP A 74 5.48 -2.15 -1.77
CA ASP A 74 6.66 -2.42 -0.95
C ASP A 74 6.47 -3.74 -0.18
N SER A 75 7.54 -4.51 0.06
CA SER A 75 7.46 -5.77 0.79
C SER A 75 6.70 -5.64 2.12
N PRO A 76 6.94 -4.61 2.98
CA PRO A 76 6.22 -4.47 4.24
C PRO A 76 4.78 -3.97 4.10
N THR A 77 4.36 -3.47 2.93
CA THR A 77 3.00 -3.01 2.68
C THR A 77 2.10 -4.20 2.34
N SER A 78 0.96 -4.31 2.98
CA SER A 78 -0.06 -5.30 2.63
C SER A 78 -1.16 -4.71 1.74
N GLY A 79 -2.01 -5.58 1.19
CA GLY A 79 -3.22 -5.17 0.49
C GLY A 79 -3.28 -5.57 -0.96
N LEU A 80 -4.11 -4.89 -1.71
CA LEU A 80 -4.44 -5.23 -3.08
C LEU A 80 -3.30 -4.96 -4.05
N MET A 81 -2.99 -5.96 -4.86
CA MET A 81 -2.18 -5.87 -6.05
C MET A 81 -2.95 -6.38 -7.25
N LEU A 82 -2.62 -5.85 -8.43
CA LEU A 82 -3.22 -6.22 -9.68
C LEU A 82 -2.23 -6.99 -10.56
N LEU A 83 -2.72 -8.03 -11.18
CA LEU A 83 -2.02 -8.88 -12.13
C LEU A 83 -2.87 -9.04 -13.40
N SER A 84 -2.26 -9.44 -14.50
CA SER A 84 -2.99 -9.84 -15.70
C SER A 84 -2.46 -11.16 -16.25
N THR A 85 -3.36 -11.97 -16.76
CA THR A 85 -3.04 -13.21 -17.50
C THR A 85 -2.85 -12.93 -19.00
N ASP A 86 -3.07 -11.70 -19.45
CA ASP A 86 -3.00 -11.28 -20.83
C ASP A 86 -2.05 -10.09 -21.00
N PHE A 87 -1.22 -10.10 -22.04
CA PHE A 87 -0.20 -9.09 -22.27
C PHE A 87 -0.76 -7.74 -22.72
N GLU A 88 -1.76 -7.73 -23.60
CA GLU A 88 -2.36 -6.50 -24.11
C GLU A 88 -3.09 -5.76 -22.98
N THR A 89 -3.91 -6.48 -22.21
CA THR A 89 -4.53 -5.94 -20.99
C THR A 89 -3.48 -5.41 -20.00
N ALA A 90 -2.35 -6.11 -19.85
CA ALA A 90 -1.29 -5.64 -18.96
C ALA A 90 -0.69 -4.32 -19.42
N GLN A 91 -0.46 -4.15 -20.72
CA GLN A 91 0.05 -2.89 -21.28
C GLN A 91 -0.96 -1.74 -21.08
N GLU A 92 -2.23 -1.98 -21.38
CA GLU A 92 -3.28 -0.97 -21.23
C GLU A 92 -3.42 -0.50 -19.79
N VAL A 93 -3.53 -1.43 -18.84
CA VAL A 93 -3.69 -1.08 -17.42
C VAL A 93 -2.43 -0.41 -16.86
N ARG A 94 -1.23 -0.85 -17.26
CA ARG A 94 0.03 -0.16 -16.89
C ARG A 94 0.06 1.27 -17.44
N ALA A 95 -0.46 1.51 -18.65
CA ALA A 95 -0.60 2.85 -19.21
C ALA A 95 -1.53 3.73 -18.36
N LEU A 96 -2.64 3.17 -17.82
CA LEU A 96 -3.51 3.88 -16.89
C LEU A 96 -2.80 4.26 -15.58
N PHE A 97 -1.97 3.36 -15.03
CA PHE A 97 -1.13 3.68 -13.86
C PHE A 97 -0.16 4.82 -14.15
N LYS A 98 0.52 4.77 -15.30
CA LYS A 98 1.46 5.82 -15.76
C LYS A 98 0.76 7.16 -15.97
N ALA A 99 -0.46 7.13 -16.50
CA ALA A 99 -1.31 8.32 -16.72
C ALA A 99 -2.04 8.79 -15.43
N HIS A 100 -1.81 8.17 -14.29
CA HIS A 100 -2.48 8.48 -13.00
C HIS A 100 -4.02 8.34 -13.04
N ARG A 101 -4.54 7.49 -13.91
CA ARG A 101 -5.98 7.23 -14.08
C ARG A 101 -6.50 6.07 -13.20
N VAL A 102 -5.63 5.44 -12.42
CA VAL A 102 -6.01 4.42 -11.42
C VAL A 102 -6.15 5.09 -10.06
N GLN A 103 -7.34 5.03 -9.47
CA GLN A 103 -7.56 5.46 -8.10
C GLN A 103 -7.12 4.36 -7.13
N LYS A 104 -6.41 4.76 -6.09
CA LYS A 104 -5.89 3.85 -5.06
C LYS A 104 -6.21 4.46 -3.71
N ILE A 105 -6.74 3.66 -2.79
CA ILE A 105 -7.01 4.06 -1.42
C ILE A 105 -6.19 3.15 -0.50
N TYR A 106 -5.44 3.79 0.38
CA TYR A 106 -4.66 3.13 1.42
C TYR A 106 -5.17 3.55 2.79
N HIS A 107 -5.06 2.65 3.73
CA HIS A 107 -5.25 2.92 5.15
C HIS A 107 -3.92 2.85 5.87
N ALA A 108 -3.70 3.73 6.83
CA ALA A 108 -2.51 3.72 7.67
C ALA A 108 -2.84 4.07 9.11
N ILE A 109 -2.13 3.45 10.06
CA ILE A 109 -2.14 3.86 11.46
C ILE A 109 -0.89 4.70 11.68
N VAL A 110 -1.09 5.96 12.08
CA VAL A 110 0.00 6.92 12.28
C VAL A 110 0.07 7.39 13.74
N LYS A 111 1.23 7.88 14.15
CA LYS A 111 1.48 8.44 15.47
C LYS A 111 0.74 9.76 15.65
N GLY A 112 0.15 9.95 16.84
CA GLY A 112 -0.39 11.22 17.29
C GLY A 112 -1.80 11.53 16.78
N PHE A 113 -2.24 12.74 17.06
CA PHE A 113 -3.55 13.26 16.71
C PHE A 113 -3.50 13.91 15.31
N PHE A 114 -4.12 13.26 14.33
CA PHE A 114 -4.18 13.76 12.96
C PHE A 114 -5.30 14.80 12.81
N PRO A 115 -5.11 15.91 12.07
CA PRO A 115 -6.15 16.92 11.86
C PRO A 115 -7.41 16.35 11.20
N GLU A 116 -8.58 16.81 11.62
CA GLU A 116 -9.88 16.39 11.07
C GLU A 116 -10.10 16.92 9.63
N LYS A 117 -9.59 18.12 9.34
CA LYS A 117 -9.72 18.73 8.02
C LYS A 117 -8.94 17.91 6.98
N PRO A 118 -9.56 17.51 5.87
CA PRO A 118 -8.85 16.84 4.79
C PRO A 118 -7.69 17.68 4.25
N LEU A 119 -6.57 17.03 3.97
CA LEU A 119 -5.32 17.64 3.53
C LEU A 119 -4.92 17.14 2.14
N VAL A 120 -4.16 17.96 1.43
CA VAL A 120 -3.48 17.56 0.20
C VAL A 120 -1.99 17.82 0.36
N TRP A 121 -1.23 16.73 0.44
CA TRP A 121 0.23 16.81 0.53
C TRP A 121 0.85 16.90 -0.87
N ARG A 122 1.83 17.77 -1.00
CA ARG A 122 2.62 17.98 -2.23
C ARG A 122 4.07 18.10 -1.83
N ASP A 123 4.90 17.17 -2.29
CA ASP A 123 6.32 17.10 -1.98
C ASP A 123 7.12 16.78 -3.23
N CYS A 124 8.36 17.24 -3.26
CA CYS A 124 9.35 16.77 -4.21
C CYS A 124 10.15 15.66 -3.51
N LEU A 125 10.05 14.45 -4.01
CA LEU A 125 10.75 13.28 -3.47
C LEU A 125 11.99 12.98 -4.28
N ASP A 126 13.04 12.55 -3.61
CA ASP A 126 14.24 11.99 -4.20
C ASP A 126 14.55 10.64 -3.57
N VAL A 127 15.37 9.82 -4.22
CA VAL A 127 15.74 8.49 -3.74
C VAL A 127 17.26 8.37 -3.70
N GLN A 128 17.80 8.05 -2.53
CA GLN A 128 19.20 7.75 -2.33
C GLN A 128 19.35 6.39 -1.64
N HIS A 129 20.19 5.50 -2.19
CA HIS A 129 20.40 4.15 -1.64
C HIS A 129 19.10 3.39 -1.35
N LYS A 130 18.13 3.44 -2.27
CA LYS A 130 16.78 2.85 -2.17
C LYS A 130 15.86 3.44 -1.06
N VAL A 131 16.28 4.53 -0.42
CA VAL A 131 15.48 5.25 0.59
C VAL A 131 14.99 6.56 -0.03
N ALA A 132 13.67 6.81 0.03
CA ALA A 132 13.10 8.07 -0.41
C ALA A 132 13.18 9.13 0.71
N TYR A 133 13.28 10.39 0.33
CA TYR A 133 13.23 11.52 1.28
C TYR A 133 12.55 12.73 0.64
N VAL A 134 12.00 13.62 1.48
CA VAL A 134 11.44 14.89 1.04
C VAL A 134 12.56 15.90 0.87
N ARG A 135 12.67 16.51 -0.31
CA ARG A 135 13.65 17.55 -0.57
C ARG A 135 13.25 18.88 0.07
N THR A 136 14.15 19.47 0.82
CA THR A 136 13.94 20.75 1.50
C THR A 136 14.23 21.97 0.60
N ARG A 137 15.01 21.78 -0.48
CA ARG A 137 15.34 22.84 -1.43
C ARG A 137 14.83 22.50 -2.84
N ARG A 138 14.19 23.45 -3.49
CA ARG A 138 13.83 23.40 -4.91
C ARG A 138 15.09 23.61 -5.76
N THR A 139 15.77 22.55 -6.16
CA THR A 139 16.70 22.59 -7.28
C THR A 139 15.97 22.15 -8.53
N LYS A 140 16.10 22.87 -9.64
CA LYS A 140 15.25 22.71 -10.84
C LYS A 140 15.33 21.33 -11.49
N ASP A 141 16.38 20.54 -11.24
CA ASP A 141 16.74 19.43 -12.13
C ASP A 141 16.70 18.03 -11.52
N ARG A 142 16.29 17.85 -10.25
CA ARG A 142 16.20 16.51 -9.63
C ARG A 142 15.06 16.44 -8.63
N GLY A 143 14.37 15.29 -8.64
CA GLY A 143 13.26 14.99 -7.72
C GLY A 143 11.93 14.81 -8.46
N MET A 144 11.10 13.94 -7.91
CA MET A 144 9.81 13.61 -8.49
C MET A 144 8.68 14.16 -7.62
N TRP A 145 7.78 14.91 -8.24
CA TRP A 145 6.59 15.39 -7.55
C TRP A 145 5.70 14.24 -7.09
N ALA A 146 5.33 14.32 -5.83
CA ALA A 146 4.43 13.40 -5.15
C ALA A 146 3.21 14.16 -4.61
N LYS A 147 2.01 13.65 -4.89
CA LYS A 147 0.76 14.25 -4.44
C LYS A 147 -0.12 13.18 -3.81
N THR A 148 -0.64 13.46 -2.60
CA THR A 148 -1.51 12.55 -1.85
C THR A 148 -2.62 13.34 -1.18
N LYS A 149 -3.88 12.90 -1.35
CA LYS A 149 -5.00 13.37 -0.52
C LYS A 149 -5.03 12.53 0.74
N VAL A 150 -5.29 13.18 1.87
CA VAL A 150 -5.29 12.53 3.19
C VAL A 150 -6.48 12.99 3.99
N ARG A 151 -7.14 12.08 4.68
CA ARG A 151 -8.19 12.40 5.66
C ARG A 151 -8.10 11.51 6.89
N LEU A 152 -8.47 12.05 8.03
CA LEU A 152 -8.68 11.29 9.25
C LEU A 152 -9.91 10.40 9.10
N LEU A 153 -9.79 9.14 9.52
CA LEU A 153 -10.93 8.25 9.66
C LEU A 153 -11.34 8.09 11.12
N LYS A 154 -10.33 7.92 12.02
CA LYS A 154 -10.59 7.63 13.43
C LYS A 154 -9.39 7.96 14.30
N ILE A 155 -9.64 8.46 15.51
CA ILE A 155 -8.64 8.54 16.58
C ILE A 155 -8.72 7.27 17.41
N ILE A 156 -7.56 6.68 17.69
CA ILE A 156 -7.39 5.45 18.46
C ILE A 156 -6.55 5.78 19.70
N ARG A 157 -7.02 5.37 20.89
CA ARG A 157 -6.26 5.45 22.13
C ARG A 157 -5.82 4.05 22.55
N LEU A 158 -4.53 3.85 22.65
CA LEU A 158 -3.93 2.55 22.96
C LEU A 158 -2.75 2.72 23.93
N ARG A 159 -2.78 2.11 25.11
CA ARG A 159 -1.67 2.14 26.09
C ARG A 159 -1.11 3.55 26.36
N ASN A 160 -1.96 4.51 26.64
CA ASN A 160 -1.61 5.92 26.85
C ASN A 160 -1.01 6.65 25.63
N GLU A 161 -1.04 6.04 24.46
CA GLU A 161 -0.64 6.64 23.21
C GLU A 161 -1.87 7.02 22.38
N ILE A 162 -1.73 8.11 21.62
CA ILE A 162 -2.74 8.53 20.64
C ILE A 162 -2.24 8.11 19.26
N LEU A 163 -3.09 7.43 18.53
CA LEU A 163 -2.88 7.04 17.15
C LEU A 163 -4.04 7.55 16.31
N SER A 164 -3.80 7.70 15.03
CA SER A 164 -4.84 8.05 14.07
C SER A 164 -4.88 7.01 12.95
N LEU A 165 -6.06 6.49 12.66
CA LEU A 165 -6.33 5.78 11.41
C LEU A 165 -6.64 6.83 10.35
N ILE A 166 -5.86 6.83 9.29
CA ILE A 166 -5.99 7.77 8.17
C ILE A 166 -6.20 7.04 6.86
N GLU A 167 -6.92 7.69 5.97
CA GLU A 167 -7.03 7.31 4.56
C GLU A 167 -6.07 8.15 3.74
N LEU A 168 -5.37 7.49 2.83
CA LEU A 168 -4.39 8.07 1.93
C LEU A 168 -4.78 7.73 0.49
N GLN A 169 -5.01 8.74 -0.34
CA GLN A 169 -5.26 8.58 -1.77
C GLN A 169 -4.08 9.17 -2.58
N PRO A 170 -3.07 8.35 -2.92
CA PRO A 170 -1.94 8.82 -3.72
C PRO A 170 -2.38 9.07 -5.15
N LEU A 171 -2.18 10.31 -5.62
CA LEU A 171 -2.41 10.72 -7.01
C LEU A 171 -1.19 10.47 -7.89
N THR A 172 -0.07 10.12 -7.30
CA THR A 172 1.19 9.71 -7.92
C THR A 172 1.63 8.39 -7.29
N GLY A 173 2.67 7.73 -7.82
CA GLY A 173 3.17 6.44 -7.31
C GLY A 173 4.70 6.46 -7.20
N ARG A 174 5.27 7.29 -6.29
CA ARG A 174 6.72 7.34 -6.09
C ARG A 174 7.16 6.33 -5.02
N THR A 175 8.41 5.89 -5.11
CA THR A 175 9.01 4.96 -4.14
C THR A 175 8.77 5.43 -2.71
N HIS A 176 8.22 4.57 -1.87
CA HIS A 176 7.90 4.82 -0.46
C HIS A 176 7.08 6.10 -0.19
N GLN A 177 6.38 6.64 -1.21
CA GLN A 177 5.72 7.95 -1.15
C GLN A 177 4.94 8.19 0.13
N LEU A 178 3.99 7.30 0.45
CA LEU A 178 3.10 7.46 1.60
C LEU A 178 3.87 7.41 2.92
N ARG A 179 4.86 6.54 3.01
CA ARG A 179 5.68 6.33 4.20
C ARG A 179 6.51 7.58 4.52
N VAL A 180 7.25 8.09 3.53
CA VAL A 180 8.10 9.28 3.72
C VAL A 180 7.26 10.55 3.91
N GLN A 181 6.13 10.69 3.24
CA GLN A 181 5.24 11.84 3.40
C GLN A 181 4.63 11.91 4.79
N CYS A 182 4.20 10.78 5.36
CA CYS A 182 3.70 10.69 6.73
C CYS A 182 4.80 11.07 7.73
N ALA A 183 5.99 10.46 7.61
CA ALA A 183 7.11 10.71 8.53
C ALA A 183 7.58 12.16 8.51
N ALA A 184 7.71 12.77 7.33
CA ALA A 184 8.15 14.16 7.15
C ALA A 184 7.22 15.19 7.81
N ARG A 185 5.99 14.80 8.13
CA ARG A 185 4.99 15.65 8.80
C ARG A 185 4.80 15.34 10.28
N GLY A 186 5.66 14.48 10.84
CA GLY A 186 5.56 14.09 12.25
C GLY A 186 4.47 13.05 12.54
N PHE A 187 3.90 12.42 11.49
CA PHE A 187 2.93 11.34 11.59
C PHE A 187 3.51 10.01 11.07
N PRO A 188 4.62 9.51 11.61
CA PRO A 188 5.21 8.27 11.12
C PRO A 188 4.21 7.11 11.24
N ILE A 189 4.24 6.21 10.24
CA ILE A 189 3.36 5.05 10.22
C ILE A 189 3.83 4.02 11.26
N LEU A 190 2.91 3.45 12.01
CA LEU A 190 3.18 2.43 13.01
C LEU A 190 3.87 1.21 12.36
N GLY A 191 4.96 0.76 12.97
CA GLY A 191 5.73 -0.38 12.49
C GLY A 191 6.63 -0.10 11.27
N ASP A 192 6.74 1.15 10.82
CA ASP A 192 7.70 1.50 9.77
C ASP A 192 9.12 1.45 10.32
N LYS A 193 9.92 0.52 9.77
CA LYS A 193 11.34 0.32 10.18
C LYS A 193 12.31 1.28 9.49
N THR A 194 11.87 1.99 8.45
CA THR A 194 12.73 2.89 7.66
C THR A 194 12.49 4.35 8.02
N TYR A 195 11.22 4.76 8.12
CA TYR A 195 10.81 6.15 8.34
C TYR A 195 10.10 6.36 9.67
N GLY A 196 9.85 5.28 10.42
CA GLY A 196 9.08 5.32 11.65
C GLY A 196 9.88 5.74 12.87
N ASP A 197 9.18 5.86 13.98
CA ASP A 197 9.77 6.07 15.31
C ASP A 197 10.04 4.70 15.96
N PHE A 198 11.31 4.33 16.02
CA PHE A 198 11.72 3.02 16.54
C PHE A 198 11.30 2.83 18.01
N GLY A 199 11.47 3.85 18.87
CA GLY A 199 11.10 3.78 20.30
C GLY A 199 9.59 3.58 20.47
N TRP A 200 8.79 4.31 19.68
CA TRP A 200 7.34 4.19 19.68
C TRP A 200 6.87 2.82 19.18
N ASN A 201 7.44 2.35 18.07
CA ASN A 201 7.15 1.02 17.53
C ASN A 201 7.43 -0.09 18.54
N LYS A 202 8.56 0.01 19.30
CA LYS A 202 8.92 -0.94 20.34
C LYS A 202 7.94 -0.90 21.53
N ARG A 203 7.55 0.31 22.01
CA ARG A 203 6.57 0.46 23.09
C ARG A 203 5.21 -0.15 22.74
N LEU A 204 4.76 0.03 21.51
CA LEU A 204 3.49 -0.52 21.04
C LEU A 204 3.59 -1.97 20.56
N LYS A 205 4.79 -2.55 20.55
CA LYS A 205 5.06 -3.92 20.06
C LYS A 205 4.54 -4.09 18.63
N ALA A 206 4.85 -3.12 17.76
CA ALA A 206 4.42 -3.14 16.35
C ALA A 206 5.13 -4.27 15.59
N GLU A 207 4.39 -5.28 15.18
CA GLU A 207 4.92 -6.48 14.51
C GLU A 207 5.13 -6.28 13.02
N ARG A 208 4.43 -5.32 12.43
CA ARG A 208 4.40 -5.08 10.97
C ARG A 208 4.25 -3.59 10.65
N LEU A 209 4.45 -3.23 9.39
CA LEU A 209 4.04 -1.94 8.88
C LEU A 209 2.50 -1.88 8.78
N TYR A 210 1.89 -0.90 9.45
CA TYR A 210 0.44 -0.65 9.40
C TYR A 210 0.10 0.30 8.24
N LEU A 211 0.43 -0.14 7.02
CA LEU A 211 0.05 0.47 5.75
C LEU A 211 -0.56 -0.60 4.85
N HIS A 212 -1.77 -0.34 4.36
CA HIS A 212 -2.57 -1.30 3.63
C HIS A 212 -3.21 -0.68 2.38
N ALA A 213 -3.00 -1.28 1.23
CA ALA A 213 -3.69 -0.94 -0.02
C ALA A 213 -5.09 -1.55 0.01
N GLY A 214 -6.08 -0.76 0.45
CA GLY A 214 -7.44 -1.25 0.72
C GLY A 214 -8.34 -1.29 -0.50
N LYS A 215 -8.19 -0.32 -1.44
CA LYS A 215 -9.09 -0.23 -2.59
C LYS A 215 -8.36 0.24 -3.85
N VAL A 216 -8.78 -0.31 -4.97
CA VAL A 216 -8.34 0.10 -6.31
C VAL A 216 -9.54 0.22 -7.23
N PHE A 217 -9.55 1.28 -8.06
CA PHE A 217 -10.61 1.54 -9.03
C PHE A 217 -10.02 2.15 -10.31
N PHE A 218 -10.45 1.64 -11.46
CA PHE A 218 -10.13 2.19 -12.79
C PHE A 218 -11.11 1.69 -13.85
N SER A 219 -11.13 2.38 -14.99
CA SER A 219 -11.88 1.94 -16.17
C SER A 219 -10.94 1.86 -17.38
N PHE A 220 -11.11 0.83 -18.20
CA PHE A 220 -10.41 0.65 -19.47
C PHE A 220 -11.36 0.02 -20.50
N GLY A 221 -11.38 0.57 -21.71
CA GLY A 221 -12.42 0.25 -22.68
C GLY A 221 -13.83 0.45 -22.07
N SER A 222 -14.70 -0.54 -22.22
CA SER A 222 -16.02 -0.58 -21.60
C SER A 222 -16.04 -1.19 -20.19
N ILE A 223 -14.87 -1.61 -19.69
CA ILE A 223 -14.74 -2.32 -18.41
C ILE A 223 -14.45 -1.34 -17.28
N THR A 224 -15.20 -1.43 -16.21
CA THR A 224 -14.87 -0.79 -14.92
C THR A 224 -14.44 -1.85 -13.93
N PHE A 225 -13.25 -1.70 -13.37
CA PHE A 225 -12.69 -2.59 -12.38
C PHE A 225 -12.64 -1.90 -11.02
N GLU A 226 -13.22 -2.53 -10.02
CA GLU A 226 -13.17 -2.10 -8.63
C GLU A 226 -12.91 -3.30 -7.75
N ALA A 227 -11.90 -3.22 -6.88
CA ALA A 227 -11.63 -4.23 -5.88
C ALA A 227 -11.36 -3.56 -4.54
N GLU A 228 -11.86 -4.18 -3.46
CA GLU A 228 -11.66 -3.75 -2.09
C GLU A 228 -11.27 -4.93 -1.20
N TYR A 229 -10.37 -4.70 -0.27
CA TYR A 229 -9.98 -5.68 0.73
C TYR A 229 -9.66 -4.98 2.05
N PRO A 230 -10.36 -5.32 3.15
CA PRO A 230 -10.15 -4.69 4.45
C PRO A 230 -8.79 -5.04 5.03
N SER A 231 -8.23 -4.15 5.85
CA SER A 231 -6.91 -4.35 6.46
C SER A 231 -6.87 -5.47 7.49
N GLY A 232 -7.99 -5.82 8.08
CA GLY A 232 -8.11 -6.84 9.12
C GLY A 232 -7.38 -6.50 10.42
N TRP A 233 -7.05 -5.22 10.65
CA TRP A 233 -6.29 -4.81 11.85
C TRP A 233 -7.13 -4.80 13.14
N GLY A 234 -8.45 -5.01 13.03
CA GLY A 234 -9.39 -4.96 14.17
C GLY A 234 -9.73 -3.56 14.66
N PHE A 235 -9.07 -2.53 14.16
CA PHE A 235 -9.37 -1.14 14.51
C PHE A 235 -10.54 -0.56 13.70
N GLU A 236 -10.90 -1.16 12.58
CA GLU A 236 -12.03 -0.72 11.75
C GLU A 236 -13.35 -0.87 12.52
N ASN A 237 -13.50 -1.92 13.33
CA ASN A 237 -14.70 -2.25 14.09
C ASN A 237 -14.69 -1.76 15.54
N ALA A 238 -13.60 -1.19 16.04
CA ALA A 238 -13.58 -0.62 17.37
C ALA A 238 -14.51 0.59 17.39
N ARG A 239 -15.73 0.39 17.91
CA ARG A 239 -16.73 1.45 18.06
C ARG A 239 -16.14 2.66 18.76
N SER A 240 -16.57 3.84 18.35
CA SER A 240 -16.25 5.15 18.92
C SER A 240 -16.76 5.36 20.37
N ASN A 241 -16.81 4.32 21.19
CA ASN A 241 -17.28 4.37 22.56
C ASN A 241 -16.11 4.52 23.52
N ALA A 242 -15.50 5.70 23.52
CA ALA A 242 -14.80 6.25 24.67
C ALA A 242 -14.77 7.75 24.55
N VAL A 243 -15.94 8.36 24.46
CA VAL A 243 -16.10 9.73 24.95
C VAL A 243 -15.88 9.62 26.46
N CYS A 244 -14.78 10.21 26.91
CA CYS A 244 -14.44 10.28 28.31
C CYS A 244 -15.51 11.11 29.03
N ASP A 245 -16.38 10.46 29.83
CA ASP A 245 -17.36 11.12 30.73
C ASP A 245 -16.72 12.01 31.81
N LYS A 246 -15.40 12.18 31.81
CA LYS A 246 -14.70 13.04 32.78
C LYS A 246 -14.57 14.50 32.39
N CYS A 247 -15.03 14.92 31.21
CA CYS A 247 -14.99 16.33 30.80
C CYS A 247 -16.31 17.08 31.01
N LYS A 248 -17.36 16.47 31.59
CA LYS A 248 -18.66 17.13 31.82
C LYS A 248 -18.81 17.75 33.23
N ASN A 249 -17.82 17.64 34.10
CA ASN A 249 -17.93 18.21 35.47
C ASN A 249 -16.84 19.24 35.78
N LYS A 250 -16.68 20.28 34.96
CA LYS A 250 -16.03 21.53 35.36
C LYS A 250 -16.74 22.70 34.70
N SER A 251 -17.98 22.89 35.07
CA SER A 251 -18.73 24.15 34.90
C SER A 251 -19.88 24.12 35.91
N GLN A 252 -19.56 24.35 37.15
CA GLN A 252 -20.41 25.00 38.17
C GLN A 252 -19.49 25.77 39.12
#